data_2b1282255a00482b36ac251564f083fb
#
_entry.id   2b1282255a00482b36ac251564f083fb
#
_cell.length_a   1.000
_cell.length_b   1.000
_cell.length_c   1.000
_cell.angle_alpha   90.00
_cell.angle_beta   90.00
_cell.angle_gamma   90.00
#
_symmetry.space_group_name_H-M   'P 1'
#
loop_
_entity.id
_entity.type
_entity.pdbx_description
1 polymer ?
#
loop_
_entity_poly.entity_id
_entity_poly.type
_entity_poly.pdbx_seq_one_letter_code
_entity_poly.pdbx_strand_id
1 'polypeptide(L)'
;MVWNPQQYLKFSGHRLRPAVDLLMRIPDFPVRTVADLGAGAGNVTKLIKERWPDAAVVGVEGSAEMVAAGRKAAPEVEWLHQDLGSWQPAHKFDLIYSNAVLHWLPDHASLFPSLMEKVEPGGILAVQMPRNFGAPSHLLIGETALNGPWRAQLEHLVTPPPVQEPGFYHSLLARQSENVDIWETEYLQVLEGENPVKEWTKGTWLTRYLDVLQGQDKAAFEAAYGERVAKAYPQNSAGQTLFPFRRLFMVAQRKT
;
A
#
# COMPACT_ATOMS: atom_id res chain seq x y z
N MET A 1 -17.52 -11.43 -20.69
CA MET A 1 -17.07 -12.43 -19.72
C MET A 1 -17.36 -11.87 -18.33
N VAL A 2 -18.03 -12.59 -17.43
CA VAL A 2 -18.29 -12.07 -16.08
C VAL A 2 -16.95 -12.10 -15.32
N TRP A 3 -16.51 -10.98 -14.84
CA TRP A 3 -15.29 -10.87 -14.03
C TRP A 3 -15.45 -11.69 -12.73
N ASN A 4 -14.50 -12.61 -12.45
CA ASN A 4 -14.56 -13.51 -11.32
C ASN A 4 -13.38 -13.29 -10.36
N PRO A 5 -13.53 -12.48 -9.32
CA PRO A 5 -12.47 -12.17 -8.36
C PRO A 5 -11.99 -13.39 -7.57
N GLN A 6 -12.85 -14.39 -7.34
CA GLN A 6 -12.45 -15.61 -6.61
C GLN A 6 -11.42 -16.43 -7.36
N GLN A 7 -11.41 -16.38 -8.69
CA GLN A 7 -10.40 -17.04 -9.51
C GLN A 7 -9.00 -16.45 -9.26
N TYR A 8 -8.92 -15.13 -9.07
CA TYR A 8 -7.66 -14.45 -8.81
C TYR A 8 -7.14 -14.69 -7.38
N LEU A 9 -8.03 -14.78 -6.40
CA LEU A 9 -7.65 -15.07 -5.01
C LEU A 9 -7.00 -16.46 -4.83
N LYS A 10 -7.29 -17.42 -5.72
CA LYS A 10 -6.69 -18.76 -5.66
C LYS A 10 -5.18 -18.79 -5.91
N PHE A 11 -4.66 -17.81 -6.65
CA PHE A 11 -3.24 -17.74 -7.07
C PHE A 11 -2.51 -16.53 -6.52
N SER A 12 -3.19 -15.72 -5.71
CA SER A 12 -2.65 -14.49 -5.16
C SER A 12 -1.97 -14.72 -3.82
N GLY A 13 -0.69 -14.45 -3.74
CA GLY A 13 0.01 -14.35 -2.47
C GLY A 13 -0.62 -13.28 -1.57
N HIS A 14 -0.24 -13.27 -0.30
CA HIS A 14 -0.75 -12.39 0.78
C HIS A 14 -0.81 -10.88 0.44
N ARG A 15 -0.09 -10.43 -0.59
CA ARG A 15 -0.02 -9.01 -1.00
C ARG A 15 -1.09 -8.60 -2.00
N LEU A 16 -1.64 -9.53 -2.79
CA LEU A 16 -2.65 -9.21 -3.82
C LEU A 16 -4.07 -9.19 -3.25
N ARG A 17 -4.35 -10.00 -2.23
CA ARG A 17 -5.68 -10.08 -1.61
C ARG A 17 -6.28 -8.71 -1.23
N PRO A 18 -5.55 -7.81 -0.54
CA PRO A 18 -6.10 -6.48 -0.21
C PRO A 18 -6.45 -5.64 -1.43
N ALA A 19 -5.68 -5.76 -2.52
CA ALA A 19 -5.99 -5.04 -3.76
C ALA A 19 -7.30 -5.54 -4.38
N VAL A 20 -7.51 -6.87 -4.39
CA VAL A 20 -8.76 -7.46 -4.88
C VAL A 20 -9.94 -7.07 -3.97
N ASP A 21 -9.76 -7.11 -2.65
CA ASP A 21 -10.81 -6.71 -1.69
C ASP A 21 -11.22 -5.23 -1.90
N LEU A 22 -10.26 -4.34 -2.17
CA LEU A 22 -10.55 -2.95 -2.56
C LEU A 22 -11.31 -2.86 -3.88
N LEU A 23 -10.83 -3.56 -4.92
CA LEU A 23 -11.50 -3.57 -6.23
C LEU A 23 -12.96 -4.03 -6.11
N MET A 24 -13.22 -5.09 -5.35
CA MET A 24 -14.57 -5.63 -5.16
C MET A 24 -15.53 -4.66 -4.45
N ARG A 25 -15.00 -3.73 -3.65
CA ARG A 25 -15.81 -2.76 -2.91
C ARG A 25 -16.21 -1.55 -3.76
N ILE A 26 -15.55 -1.32 -4.89
CA ILE A 26 -15.93 -0.26 -5.82
C ILE A 26 -17.30 -0.62 -6.42
N PRO A 27 -18.34 0.23 -6.29
CA PRO A 27 -19.65 -0.03 -6.85
C PRO A 27 -19.61 -0.08 -8.38
N ASP A 28 -20.66 -0.62 -8.99
CA ASP A 28 -20.85 -0.56 -10.44
C ASP A 28 -21.25 0.85 -10.84
N PHE A 29 -20.48 1.47 -11.70
CA PHE A 29 -20.74 2.78 -12.30
C PHE A 29 -20.03 2.87 -13.66
N PRO A 30 -20.38 3.83 -14.52
CA PRO A 30 -19.71 4.02 -15.79
C PRO A 30 -18.26 4.45 -15.60
N VAL A 31 -17.31 3.65 -16.08
CA VAL A 31 -15.87 3.91 -16.00
C VAL A 31 -15.27 3.92 -17.41
N ARG A 32 -14.78 5.07 -17.83
CA ARG A 32 -14.11 5.28 -19.14
C ARG A 32 -12.62 5.52 -18.97
N THR A 33 -12.23 6.08 -17.82
CA THR A 33 -10.84 6.45 -17.54
C THR A 33 -10.45 6.02 -16.14
N VAL A 34 -9.28 5.36 -16.01
CA VAL A 34 -8.75 4.89 -14.74
C VAL A 34 -7.28 5.28 -14.60
N ALA A 35 -6.89 5.83 -13.44
CA ALA A 35 -5.50 5.94 -13.03
C ALA A 35 -5.22 4.94 -11.90
N ASP A 36 -4.23 4.06 -12.10
CA ASP A 36 -3.66 3.19 -11.07
C ASP A 36 -2.37 3.81 -10.54
N LEU A 37 -2.43 4.34 -9.33
CA LEU A 37 -1.31 5.06 -8.70
C LEU A 37 -0.44 4.11 -7.90
N GLY A 38 0.85 4.04 -8.26
CA GLY A 38 1.79 3.06 -7.74
C GLY A 38 1.54 1.68 -8.33
N ALA A 39 1.35 1.64 -9.65
CA ALA A 39 0.93 0.44 -10.39
C ALA A 39 1.93 -0.73 -10.29
N GLY A 40 3.18 -0.47 -9.88
CA GLY A 40 4.23 -1.46 -9.77
C GLY A 40 4.47 -2.18 -11.10
N ALA A 41 4.61 -3.51 -11.04
CA ALA A 41 4.77 -4.35 -12.23
C ALA A 41 3.45 -4.70 -12.94
N GLY A 42 2.32 -4.04 -12.59
CA GLY A 42 1.05 -4.17 -13.30
C GLY A 42 0.14 -5.31 -12.86
N ASN A 43 0.44 -5.99 -11.76
CA ASN A 43 -0.38 -7.13 -11.30
C ASN A 43 -1.84 -6.73 -11.01
N VAL A 44 -2.05 -5.57 -10.39
CA VAL A 44 -3.38 -5.04 -10.08
C VAL A 44 -3.95 -4.29 -11.28
N THR A 45 -3.11 -3.53 -11.99
CA THR A 45 -3.50 -2.79 -13.21
C THR A 45 -4.16 -3.69 -14.24
N LYS A 46 -3.65 -4.91 -14.39
CA LYS A 46 -4.25 -5.94 -15.26
C LYS A 46 -5.66 -6.32 -14.79
N LEU A 47 -5.88 -6.51 -13.49
CA LEU A 47 -7.20 -6.82 -12.93
C LEU A 47 -8.18 -5.64 -13.12
N ILE A 48 -7.68 -4.40 -13.02
CA ILE A 48 -8.45 -3.19 -13.32
C ILE A 48 -8.90 -3.22 -14.78
N LYS A 49 -7.98 -3.48 -15.70
CA LYS A 49 -8.28 -3.55 -17.13
C LYS A 49 -9.25 -4.70 -17.48
N GLU A 50 -9.13 -5.84 -16.82
CA GLU A 50 -10.06 -6.96 -16.99
C GLU A 50 -11.48 -6.65 -16.47
N ARG A 51 -11.58 -5.87 -15.37
CA ARG A 51 -12.88 -5.43 -14.83
C ARG A 51 -13.57 -4.40 -15.73
N TRP A 52 -12.78 -3.49 -16.31
CA TRP A 52 -13.27 -2.43 -17.21
C TRP A 52 -12.54 -2.50 -18.55
N PRO A 53 -12.88 -3.46 -19.42
CA PRO A 53 -12.13 -3.73 -20.65
C PRO A 53 -12.16 -2.57 -21.65
N ASP A 54 -13.21 -1.75 -21.62
CA ASP A 54 -13.36 -0.59 -22.52
C ASP A 54 -12.75 0.70 -21.97
N ALA A 55 -12.34 0.71 -20.68
CA ALA A 55 -11.75 1.90 -20.07
C ALA A 55 -10.32 2.15 -20.57
N ALA A 56 -9.95 3.40 -20.75
CA ALA A 56 -8.57 3.84 -20.86
C ALA A 56 -7.92 3.77 -19.48
N VAL A 57 -6.92 2.90 -19.33
CA VAL A 57 -6.21 2.69 -18.05
C VAL A 57 -4.80 3.23 -18.16
N VAL A 58 -4.40 4.04 -17.17
CA VAL A 58 -3.06 4.58 -17.02
C VAL A 58 -2.43 4.04 -15.75
N GLY A 59 -1.30 3.35 -15.85
CA GLY A 59 -0.48 2.95 -14.72
C GLY A 59 0.62 4.00 -14.44
N VAL A 60 0.60 4.61 -13.26
CA VAL A 60 1.60 5.60 -12.83
C VAL A 60 2.54 4.97 -11.83
N GLU A 61 3.84 4.96 -12.11
CA GLU A 61 4.83 4.28 -11.27
C GLU A 61 6.17 5.04 -11.29
N GLY A 62 6.79 5.17 -10.10
CA GLY A 62 8.07 5.90 -9.92
C GLY A 62 9.32 5.11 -10.29
N SER A 63 9.23 3.77 -10.43
CA SER A 63 10.36 2.92 -10.81
C SER A 63 10.34 2.61 -12.31
N ALA A 64 11.38 3.02 -13.03
CA ALA A 64 11.54 2.71 -14.45
C ALA A 64 11.54 1.20 -14.73
N GLU A 65 12.13 0.40 -13.84
CA GLU A 65 12.16 -1.07 -13.94
C GLU A 65 10.75 -1.66 -13.83
N MET A 66 9.96 -1.19 -12.86
CA MET A 66 8.58 -1.62 -12.67
C MET A 66 7.69 -1.21 -13.84
N VAL A 67 7.85 0.01 -14.37
CA VAL A 67 7.16 0.46 -15.60
C VAL A 67 7.50 -0.45 -16.78
N ALA A 68 8.77 -0.83 -16.94
CA ALA A 68 9.17 -1.73 -18.02
C ALA A 68 8.56 -3.14 -17.86
N ALA A 69 8.45 -3.63 -16.63
CA ALA A 69 7.76 -4.89 -16.33
C ALA A 69 6.25 -4.78 -16.59
N GLY A 70 5.62 -3.67 -16.16
CA GLY A 70 4.20 -3.40 -16.38
C GLY A 70 3.81 -3.35 -17.86
N ARG A 71 4.61 -2.68 -18.69
CA ARG A 71 4.43 -2.64 -20.16
C ARG A 71 4.45 -4.03 -20.80
N LYS A 72 5.21 -4.98 -20.25
CA LYS A 72 5.24 -6.35 -20.73
C LYS A 72 4.02 -7.15 -20.23
N ALA A 73 3.57 -6.88 -19.00
CA ALA A 73 2.47 -7.61 -18.36
C ALA A 73 1.09 -7.17 -18.87
N ALA A 74 0.93 -5.87 -19.20
CA ALA A 74 -0.31 -5.26 -19.69
C ALA A 74 0.03 -4.21 -20.78
N PRO A 75 0.30 -4.65 -22.02
CA PRO A 75 0.71 -3.78 -23.12
C PRO A 75 -0.42 -2.85 -23.61
N GLU A 76 -1.67 -3.17 -23.29
CA GLU A 76 -2.87 -2.38 -23.58
C GLU A 76 -3.09 -1.20 -22.63
N VAL A 77 -2.27 -1.09 -21.57
CA VAL A 77 -2.31 -0.01 -20.57
C VAL A 77 -1.29 1.06 -20.94
N GLU A 78 -1.65 2.33 -20.77
CA GLU A 78 -0.69 3.42 -20.82
C GLU A 78 0.17 3.42 -19.54
N TRP A 79 1.49 3.51 -19.68
CA TRP A 79 2.42 3.48 -18.57
C TRP A 79 3.21 4.78 -18.48
N LEU A 80 3.06 5.48 -17.35
CA LEU A 80 3.78 6.71 -17.02
C LEU A 80 4.85 6.43 -15.97
N HIS A 81 6.10 6.68 -16.32
CA HIS A 81 7.21 6.74 -15.36
C HIS A 81 7.21 8.12 -14.71
N GLN A 82 6.57 8.24 -13.54
CA GLN A 82 6.42 9.52 -12.85
C GLN A 82 6.36 9.35 -11.34
N ASP A 83 7.00 10.27 -10.62
CA ASP A 83 6.85 10.38 -9.16
C ASP A 83 5.45 10.84 -8.80
N LEU A 84 4.81 10.13 -7.86
CA LEU A 84 3.43 10.41 -7.44
C LEU A 84 3.28 11.72 -6.67
N GLY A 85 4.33 12.15 -5.97
CA GLY A 85 4.33 13.43 -5.24
C GLY A 85 4.21 14.64 -6.17
N SER A 86 4.64 14.48 -7.43
CA SER A 86 4.56 15.52 -8.48
C SER A 86 3.53 15.20 -9.57
N TRP A 87 2.72 14.15 -9.41
CA TRP A 87 1.76 13.75 -10.44
C TRP A 87 0.64 14.76 -10.63
N GLN A 88 0.59 15.34 -11.83
CA GLN A 88 -0.42 16.31 -12.26
C GLN A 88 -0.95 15.89 -13.63
N PRO A 89 -2.07 15.16 -13.68
CA PRO A 89 -2.65 14.74 -14.96
C PRO A 89 -3.31 15.91 -15.69
N ALA A 90 -3.34 15.83 -17.04
CA ALA A 90 -3.98 16.84 -17.88
C ALA A 90 -5.53 16.79 -17.83
N HIS A 91 -6.10 15.69 -17.38
CA HIS A 91 -7.55 15.48 -17.27
C HIS A 91 -7.88 14.72 -15.98
N LYS A 92 -9.16 14.70 -15.64
CA LYS A 92 -9.67 13.94 -14.49
C LYS A 92 -9.98 12.52 -14.91
N PHE A 93 -10.19 11.65 -13.90
CA PHE A 93 -10.46 10.24 -14.08
C PHE A 93 -11.80 9.84 -13.45
N ASP A 94 -12.53 8.94 -14.09
CA ASP A 94 -13.72 8.34 -13.48
C ASP A 94 -13.34 7.50 -12.25
N LEU A 95 -12.16 6.85 -12.27
CA LEU A 95 -11.61 6.10 -11.14
C LEU A 95 -10.14 6.43 -10.94
N ILE A 96 -9.78 6.85 -9.72
CA ILE A 96 -8.41 6.83 -9.23
C ILE A 96 -8.29 5.68 -8.23
N TYR A 97 -7.44 4.73 -8.54
CA TYR A 97 -7.16 3.56 -7.72
C TYR A 97 -5.73 3.62 -7.17
N SER A 98 -5.53 3.23 -5.92
CA SER A 98 -4.20 3.16 -5.32
C SER A 98 -4.14 2.06 -4.26
N ASN A 99 -3.18 1.14 -4.40
CA ASN A 99 -2.98 0.07 -3.45
C ASN A 99 -1.55 0.03 -2.91
N ALA A 100 -1.40 0.17 -1.60
CA ALA A 100 -0.14 0.04 -0.86
C ALA A 100 1.00 0.96 -1.32
N VAL A 101 0.68 2.20 -1.72
CA VAL A 101 1.68 3.20 -2.14
C VAL A 101 1.56 4.54 -1.42
N LEU A 102 0.35 5.08 -1.20
CA LEU A 102 0.20 6.46 -0.70
C LEU A 102 0.79 6.68 0.70
N HIS A 103 0.96 5.63 1.50
CA HIS A 103 1.64 5.71 2.81
C HIS A 103 3.14 6.07 2.72
N TRP A 104 3.72 6.08 1.52
CA TRP A 104 5.08 6.57 1.29
C TRP A 104 5.15 8.07 1.03
N LEU A 105 4.01 8.70 0.73
CA LEU A 105 3.93 10.13 0.48
C LEU A 105 3.65 10.89 1.78
N PRO A 106 4.27 12.06 1.96
CA PRO A 106 4.00 12.93 3.11
C PRO A 106 2.67 13.68 2.95
N ASP A 107 2.26 14.37 4.02
CA ASP A 107 1.17 15.35 4.02
C ASP A 107 -0.15 14.84 3.42
N HIS A 108 -0.70 13.81 4.03
CA HIS A 108 -2.01 13.29 3.63
C HIS A 108 -3.14 14.33 3.74
N ALA A 109 -2.97 15.38 4.57
CA ALA A 109 -3.95 16.45 4.70
C ALA A 109 -4.14 17.22 3.38
N SER A 110 -3.08 17.44 2.63
CA SER A 110 -3.10 18.07 1.30
C SER A 110 -3.28 17.04 0.17
N LEU A 111 -2.67 15.86 0.32
CA LEU A 111 -2.66 14.83 -0.72
C LEU A 111 -4.06 14.33 -1.06
N PHE A 112 -4.87 13.92 -0.07
CA PHE A 112 -6.17 13.32 -0.32
C PHE A 112 -7.18 14.28 -0.94
N PRO A 113 -7.32 15.54 -0.49
CA PRO A 113 -8.13 16.54 -1.19
C PRO A 113 -7.66 16.76 -2.64
N SER A 114 -6.35 16.85 -2.86
CA SER A 114 -5.78 17.03 -4.21
C SER A 114 -6.08 15.83 -5.13
N LEU A 115 -6.06 14.60 -4.61
CA LEU A 115 -6.46 13.42 -5.39
C LEU A 115 -7.95 13.45 -5.73
N MET A 116 -8.82 13.87 -4.79
CA MET A 116 -10.26 14.04 -5.05
C MET A 116 -10.55 15.08 -6.15
N GLU A 117 -9.76 16.15 -6.25
CA GLU A 117 -9.90 17.14 -7.32
C GLU A 117 -9.61 16.58 -8.71
N LYS A 118 -8.81 15.50 -8.78
CA LYS A 118 -8.45 14.79 -10.03
C LYS A 118 -9.46 13.69 -10.42
N VAL A 119 -10.43 13.41 -9.57
CA VAL A 119 -11.56 12.51 -9.88
C VAL A 119 -12.64 13.29 -10.60
N GLU A 120 -13.30 12.73 -11.61
CA GLU A 120 -14.47 13.35 -12.27
C GLU A 120 -15.66 13.51 -11.30
N PRO A 121 -16.55 14.49 -11.49
CA PRO A 121 -17.83 14.53 -10.76
C PRO A 121 -18.59 13.20 -10.87
N GLY A 122 -19.01 12.64 -9.72
CA GLY A 122 -19.62 11.30 -9.64
C GLY A 122 -18.64 10.13 -9.72
N GLY A 123 -17.35 10.38 -10.03
CA GLY A 123 -16.29 9.39 -10.04
C GLY A 123 -15.81 8.96 -8.65
N ILE A 124 -14.84 8.04 -8.60
CA ILE A 124 -14.41 7.38 -7.36
C ILE A 124 -12.91 7.49 -7.14
N LEU A 125 -12.53 7.79 -5.90
CA LEU A 125 -11.21 7.57 -5.34
C LEU A 125 -11.23 6.30 -4.47
N ALA A 126 -10.46 5.28 -4.84
CA ALA A 126 -10.33 4.02 -4.12
C ALA A 126 -8.88 3.83 -3.63
N VAL A 127 -8.68 3.75 -2.32
CA VAL A 127 -7.34 3.68 -1.72
C VAL A 127 -7.26 2.56 -0.68
N GLN A 128 -6.16 1.81 -0.73
CA GLN A 128 -5.77 0.90 0.34
C GLN A 128 -4.35 1.23 0.81
N MET A 129 -4.15 1.23 2.14
CA MET A 129 -2.83 1.42 2.75
C MET A 129 -2.61 0.45 3.91
N PRO A 130 -1.37 -0.01 4.17
CA PRO A 130 -1.05 -0.67 5.42
C PRO A 130 -1.26 0.28 6.60
N ARG A 131 -1.88 -0.21 7.69
CA ARG A 131 -2.04 0.51 8.95
C ARG A 131 -1.54 -0.32 10.13
N ASN A 132 -0.37 -0.89 9.95
CA ASN A 132 0.25 -1.80 10.93
C ASN A 132 1.38 -1.15 11.73
N PHE A 133 1.51 0.19 11.67
CA PHE A 133 2.63 0.93 12.27
C PHE A 133 2.61 0.94 13.79
N GLY A 134 1.47 0.74 14.43
CA GLY A 134 1.31 0.54 15.87
C GLY A 134 1.51 -0.91 16.35
N ALA A 135 1.77 -1.85 15.45
CA ALA A 135 2.01 -3.24 15.81
C ALA A 135 3.48 -3.47 16.23
N PRO A 136 3.78 -4.51 17.05
CA PRO A 136 5.14 -4.81 17.48
C PRO A 136 6.15 -4.90 16.35
N SER A 137 5.77 -5.42 15.19
CA SER A 137 6.63 -5.50 14.00
C SER A 137 7.21 -4.16 13.54
N HIS A 138 6.52 -3.05 13.77
CA HIS A 138 6.98 -1.70 13.41
C HIS A 138 7.51 -0.92 14.61
N LEU A 139 6.84 -0.99 15.77
CA LEU A 139 7.28 -0.31 16.99
C LEU A 139 8.67 -0.76 17.40
N LEU A 140 8.96 -2.06 17.37
CA LEU A 140 10.25 -2.63 17.76
C LEU A 140 11.41 -2.17 16.84
N ILE A 141 11.15 -1.78 15.59
CA ILE A 141 12.18 -1.19 14.73
C ILE A 141 12.63 0.15 15.33
N GLY A 142 11.68 1.06 15.60
CA GLY A 142 11.96 2.36 16.19
C GLY A 142 12.62 2.25 17.58
N GLU A 143 12.09 1.38 18.43
CA GLU A 143 12.67 1.15 19.75
C GLU A 143 14.10 0.59 19.66
N THR A 144 14.38 -0.33 18.74
CA THR A 144 15.73 -0.85 18.52
C THR A 144 16.65 0.25 18.02
N ALA A 145 16.16 1.13 17.13
CA ALA A 145 16.93 2.27 16.63
C ALA A 145 17.33 3.24 17.76
N LEU A 146 16.44 3.50 18.70
CA LEU A 146 16.67 4.44 19.80
C LEU A 146 17.53 3.86 20.94
N ASN A 147 17.62 2.53 21.09
CA ASN A 147 18.25 1.88 22.23
C ASN A 147 19.58 1.16 21.91
N GLY A 148 20.18 1.39 20.74
CA GLY A 148 21.45 0.77 20.34
C GLY A 148 22.56 1.78 20.06
N PRO A 149 23.78 1.30 19.77
CA PRO A 149 24.92 2.17 19.43
C PRO A 149 24.72 2.96 18.14
N TRP A 150 23.83 2.53 17.29
CA TRP A 150 23.41 3.18 16.03
C TRP A 150 22.43 4.33 16.20
N ARG A 151 22.04 4.69 17.44
CA ARG A 151 21.01 5.70 17.71
C ARG A 151 21.25 7.01 16.95
N ALA A 152 22.46 7.56 17.03
CA ALA A 152 22.80 8.83 16.37
C ALA A 152 22.61 8.80 14.84
N GLN A 153 22.72 7.61 14.24
CA GLN A 153 22.53 7.42 12.80
C GLN A 153 21.06 7.21 12.45
N LEU A 154 20.22 6.70 13.35
CA LEU A 154 18.87 6.22 13.02
C LEU A 154 17.72 7.00 13.67
N GLU A 155 17.96 7.80 14.73
CA GLU A 155 16.88 8.47 15.47
C GLU A 155 16.02 9.39 14.60
N HIS A 156 16.59 10.00 13.55
CA HIS A 156 15.86 10.84 12.61
C HIS A 156 14.85 10.07 11.74
N LEU A 157 14.97 8.73 11.64
CA LEU A 157 14.03 7.86 10.91
C LEU A 157 12.83 7.45 11.78
N VAL A 158 12.93 7.64 13.11
CA VAL A 158 11.83 7.31 14.03
C VAL A 158 10.81 8.45 13.99
N THR A 159 9.85 8.33 13.13
CA THR A 159 8.81 9.33 12.88
C THR A 159 7.43 8.79 13.29
N PRO A 160 6.44 9.67 13.52
CA PRO A 160 5.06 9.25 13.69
C PRO A 160 4.59 8.34 12.55
N PRO A 161 3.57 7.48 12.79
CA PRO A 161 2.98 6.66 11.74
C PRO A 161 2.56 7.49 10.53
N PRO A 162 2.90 7.09 9.29
CA PRO A 162 2.55 7.85 8.10
C PRO A 162 1.05 7.78 7.77
N VAL A 163 0.37 6.73 8.26
CA VAL A 163 -1.06 6.53 8.05
C VAL A 163 -1.81 6.87 9.33
N GLN A 164 -2.73 7.82 9.22
CA GLN A 164 -3.53 8.36 10.31
C GLN A 164 -4.74 7.45 10.63
N GLU A 165 -5.49 7.82 11.66
CA GLU A 165 -6.75 7.17 12.04
C GLU A 165 -7.82 7.33 10.96
N PRO A 166 -8.77 6.37 10.80
CA PRO A 166 -9.83 6.42 9.79
C PRO A 166 -10.63 7.72 9.79
N GLY A 167 -10.92 8.28 10.99
CA GLY A 167 -11.64 9.55 11.14
C GLY A 167 -10.94 10.75 10.52
N PHE A 168 -9.61 10.76 10.46
CA PHE A 168 -8.84 11.79 9.78
C PHE A 168 -9.17 11.81 8.28
N TYR A 169 -9.11 10.67 7.61
CA TYR A 169 -9.41 10.56 6.18
C TYR A 169 -10.88 10.82 5.87
N HIS A 170 -11.79 10.35 6.73
CA HIS A 170 -13.20 10.67 6.60
C HIS A 170 -13.42 12.19 6.59
N SER A 171 -12.80 12.91 7.52
CA SER A 171 -12.94 14.38 7.62
C SER A 171 -12.41 15.13 6.40
N LEU A 172 -11.38 14.59 5.73
CA LEU A 172 -10.84 15.17 4.50
C LEU A 172 -11.76 14.90 3.30
N LEU A 173 -12.16 13.63 3.12
CA LEU A 173 -12.89 13.16 1.95
C LEU A 173 -14.35 13.61 1.95
N ALA A 174 -15.03 13.62 3.09
CA ALA A 174 -16.45 14.00 3.21
C ALA A 174 -16.76 15.41 2.71
N ARG A 175 -15.77 16.32 2.69
CA ARG A 175 -15.96 17.69 2.17
C ARG A 175 -16.29 17.70 0.68
N GLN A 176 -15.71 16.78 -0.09
CA GLN A 176 -15.80 16.72 -1.54
C GLN A 176 -16.58 15.49 -2.04
N SER A 177 -17.07 14.63 -1.14
CA SER A 177 -17.70 13.36 -1.49
C SER A 177 -19.18 13.35 -1.10
N GLU A 178 -20.00 12.66 -1.91
CA GLU A 178 -21.38 12.33 -1.57
C GLU A 178 -21.43 11.14 -0.63
N ASN A 179 -20.53 10.18 -0.84
CA ASN A 179 -20.40 8.98 -0.03
C ASN A 179 -18.93 8.67 0.26
N VAL A 180 -18.64 8.25 1.49
CA VAL A 180 -17.30 7.82 1.93
C VAL A 180 -17.45 6.54 2.72
N ASP A 181 -16.97 5.43 2.17
CA ASP A 181 -16.87 4.15 2.84
C ASP A 181 -15.43 3.93 3.29
N ILE A 182 -15.22 3.80 4.60
CA ILE A 182 -13.90 3.57 5.19
C ILE A 182 -13.99 2.38 6.12
N TRP A 183 -13.08 1.41 5.95
CA TRP A 183 -13.02 0.26 6.84
C TRP A 183 -11.59 -0.22 7.05
N GLU A 184 -11.41 -1.05 8.06
CA GLU A 184 -10.17 -1.76 8.31
C GLU A 184 -10.39 -3.26 8.19
N THR A 185 -9.37 -3.95 7.68
CA THR A 185 -9.32 -5.40 7.68
C THR A 185 -8.00 -5.85 8.29
N GLU A 186 -8.05 -6.75 9.25
CA GLU A 186 -6.88 -7.43 9.75
C GLU A 186 -6.75 -8.78 9.06
N TYR A 187 -5.66 -8.95 8.32
CA TYR A 187 -5.32 -10.20 7.66
C TYR A 187 -4.40 -11.00 8.56
N LEU A 188 -4.84 -12.15 9.02
CA LEU A 188 -3.97 -13.07 9.73
C LEU A 188 -3.11 -13.83 8.71
N GLN A 189 -1.86 -13.39 8.56
CA GLN A 189 -0.88 -14.06 7.71
C GLN A 189 -0.33 -15.27 8.46
N VAL A 190 -0.29 -16.42 7.79
CA VAL A 190 0.40 -17.61 8.28
C VAL A 190 1.74 -17.69 7.55
N LEU A 191 2.80 -17.42 8.27
CA LEU A 191 4.15 -17.32 7.70
C LEU A 191 5.02 -18.50 8.16
N GLU A 192 5.92 -18.94 7.29
CA GLU A 192 6.87 -20.02 7.53
C GLU A 192 8.29 -19.49 7.53
N GLY A 193 9.22 -20.20 8.16
CA GLY A 193 10.63 -19.83 8.26
C GLY A 193 11.07 -19.48 9.67
N GLU A 194 12.36 -19.21 9.85
CA GLU A 194 12.97 -19.01 11.17
C GLU A 194 12.50 -17.71 11.85
N ASN A 195 12.44 -16.60 11.11
CA ASN A 195 11.99 -15.31 11.63
C ASN A 195 11.22 -14.55 10.53
N PRO A 196 10.04 -15.06 10.12
CA PRO A 196 9.40 -14.60 8.89
C PRO A 196 8.84 -13.19 8.97
N VAL A 197 8.53 -12.70 10.18
CA VAL A 197 8.09 -11.30 10.36
C VAL A 197 9.25 -10.33 10.16
N LYS A 198 10.48 -10.68 10.58
CA LYS A 198 11.69 -9.90 10.26
C LYS A 198 11.89 -9.82 8.74
N GLU A 199 11.80 -10.95 8.05
CA GLU A 199 11.95 -11.00 6.59
C GLU A 199 10.84 -10.22 5.87
N TRP A 200 9.61 -10.25 6.38
CA TRP A 200 8.51 -9.44 5.86
C TRP A 200 8.81 -7.94 5.96
N THR A 201 9.24 -7.47 7.14
CA THR A 201 9.55 -6.05 7.38
C THR A 201 10.83 -5.63 6.64
N LYS A 202 11.80 -6.52 6.45
CA LYS A 202 13.02 -6.29 5.68
C LYS A 202 12.73 -6.01 4.20
N GLY A 203 11.66 -6.57 3.65
CA GLY A 203 11.18 -6.25 2.30
C GLY A 203 10.39 -4.95 2.21
N THR A 204 10.25 -4.18 3.30
CA THR A 204 9.42 -2.97 3.39
C THR A 204 10.03 -1.92 4.33
N TRP A 205 9.45 -1.74 5.51
CA TRP A 205 9.76 -0.63 6.42
C TRP A 205 11.16 -0.70 7.06
N LEU A 206 11.66 -1.90 7.37
CA LEU A 206 12.98 -2.10 7.98
C LEU A 206 14.12 -1.68 7.04
N THR A 207 13.93 -1.79 5.72
CA THR A 207 14.92 -1.38 4.70
C THR A 207 15.41 0.04 4.91
N ARG A 208 14.53 0.99 5.29
CA ARG A 208 14.87 2.39 5.53
C ARG A 208 15.99 2.57 6.59
N TYR A 209 16.01 1.70 7.59
CA TYR A 209 17.01 1.70 8.66
C TYR A 209 18.28 0.95 8.23
N LEU A 210 18.11 -0.19 7.56
CA LEU A 210 19.24 -0.99 7.08
C LEU A 210 20.06 -0.30 5.99
N ASP A 211 19.47 0.57 5.20
CA ASP A 211 20.19 1.28 4.13
C ASP A 211 21.08 2.42 4.65
N VAL A 212 20.81 2.93 5.84
CA VAL A 212 21.66 3.93 6.50
C VAL A 212 22.88 3.29 7.14
N LEU A 213 22.74 2.07 7.67
CA LEU A 213 23.79 1.38 8.39
C LEU A 213 24.72 0.61 7.46
N GLN A 214 26.00 0.51 7.87
CA GLN A 214 27.04 -0.22 7.14
C GLN A 214 27.70 -1.29 8.03
N GLY A 215 28.29 -2.30 7.40
CA GLY A 215 29.15 -3.28 8.03
C GLY A 215 28.56 -3.92 9.29
N GLN A 216 29.29 -3.82 10.40
CA GLN A 216 28.95 -4.46 11.67
C GLN A 216 27.68 -3.90 12.33
N ASP A 217 27.46 -2.57 12.21
CA ASP A 217 26.28 -1.92 12.79
C ASP A 217 24.99 -2.41 12.11
N LYS A 218 25.00 -2.59 10.78
CA LYS A 218 23.88 -3.13 10.03
C LYS A 218 23.50 -4.53 10.50
N ALA A 219 24.48 -5.42 10.60
CA ALA A 219 24.27 -6.81 11.05
C ALA A 219 23.78 -6.86 12.52
N ALA A 220 24.37 -6.06 13.39
CA ALA A 220 23.99 -6.01 14.80
C ALA A 220 22.58 -5.43 15.01
N PHE A 221 22.22 -4.38 14.27
CA PHE A 221 20.86 -3.81 14.30
C PHE A 221 19.81 -4.83 13.82
N GLU A 222 20.07 -5.49 12.67
CA GLU A 222 19.18 -6.51 12.13
C GLU A 222 19.00 -7.68 13.11
N ALA A 223 20.07 -8.13 13.76
CA ALA A 223 20.02 -9.19 14.77
C ALA A 223 19.21 -8.75 16.01
N ALA A 224 19.50 -7.57 16.55
CA ALA A 224 18.80 -7.05 17.74
C ALA A 224 17.30 -6.85 17.50
N TYR A 225 16.91 -6.32 16.36
CA TYR A 225 15.50 -6.26 15.96
C TYR A 225 14.92 -7.67 15.77
N GLY A 226 15.65 -8.58 15.11
CA GLY A 226 15.23 -9.95 14.85
C GLY A 226 14.90 -10.73 16.13
N GLU A 227 15.71 -10.61 17.17
CA GLU A 227 15.45 -11.24 18.48
C GLU A 227 14.18 -10.71 19.13
N ARG A 228 13.95 -9.41 19.07
CA ARG A 228 12.79 -8.75 19.67
C ARG A 228 11.49 -9.11 18.93
N VAL A 229 11.52 -9.10 17.61
CA VAL A 229 10.33 -9.41 16.81
C VAL A 229 9.97 -10.89 16.86
N ALA A 230 10.96 -11.80 16.96
CA ALA A 230 10.71 -13.23 17.15
C ALA A 230 10.00 -13.52 18.49
N LYS A 231 10.35 -12.78 19.56
CA LYS A 231 9.66 -12.87 20.86
C LYS A 231 8.21 -12.35 20.79
N ALA A 232 7.98 -11.30 20.01
CA ALA A 232 6.63 -10.72 19.84
C ALA A 232 5.71 -11.59 18.96
N TYR A 233 6.29 -12.36 18.05
CA TYR A 233 5.59 -13.25 17.13
C TYR A 233 6.20 -14.66 17.17
N PRO A 234 5.94 -15.42 18.25
CA PRO A 234 6.50 -16.76 18.39
C PRO A 234 5.88 -17.74 17.39
N GLN A 235 6.65 -18.76 17.04
CA GLN A 235 6.13 -19.88 16.28
C GLN A 235 5.15 -20.70 17.11
N ASN A 236 4.11 -21.21 16.46
CA ASN A 236 3.20 -22.20 17.03
C ASN A 236 3.81 -23.62 17.00
N SER A 237 3.08 -24.61 17.51
CA SER A 237 3.52 -26.02 17.54
C SER A 237 3.71 -26.65 16.15
N ALA A 238 3.19 -26.02 15.10
CA ALA A 238 3.38 -26.44 13.71
C ALA A 238 4.55 -25.73 13.01
N GLY A 239 5.37 -24.95 13.74
CA GLY A 239 6.48 -24.19 13.18
C GLY A 239 6.07 -22.97 12.37
N GLN A 240 4.81 -22.49 12.51
CA GLN A 240 4.28 -21.35 11.80
C GLN A 240 4.17 -20.12 12.70
N THR A 241 4.39 -18.95 12.13
CA THR A 241 4.20 -17.66 12.80
C THR A 241 2.91 -17.00 12.33
N LEU A 242 2.01 -16.70 13.25
CA LEU A 242 0.79 -15.95 12.96
C LEU A 242 1.11 -14.46 13.01
N PHE A 243 0.89 -13.76 11.89
CA PHE A 243 1.20 -12.36 11.73
C PHE A 243 -0.05 -11.56 11.36
N PRO A 244 -0.76 -10.98 12.34
CA PRO A 244 -1.87 -10.05 12.07
C PRO A 244 -1.33 -8.80 11.36
N PHE A 245 -1.94 -8.47 10.21
CA PHE A 245 -1.53 -7.31 9.42
C PHE A 245 -2.75 -6.48 9.06
N ARG A 246 -2.88 -5.32 9.71
CA ARG A 246 -3.99 -4.40 9.52
C ARG A 246 -3.79 -3.52 8.30
N ARG A 247 -4.88 -3.32 7.56
CA ARG A 247 -4.95 -2.45 6.39
C ARG A 247 -6.16 -1.56 6.46
N LEU A 248 -6.00 -0.33 6.02
CA LEU A 248 -7.05 0.69 5.90
C LEU A 248 -7.49 0.79 4.45
N PHE A 249 -8.79 0.84 4.24
CA PHE A 249 -9.44 0.95 2.94
C PHE A 249 -10.35 2.16 2.91
N MET A 250 -10.45 2.79 1.75
CA MET A 250 -11.31 3.95 1.51
C MET A 250 -11.86 3.89 0.10
N VAL A 251 -13.16 4.09 -0.04
CA VAL A 251 -13.85 4.31 -1.31
C VAL A 251 -14.69 5.57 -1.16
N ALA A 252 -14.35 6.62 -1.88
CA ALA A 252 -14.99 7.92 -1.79
C ALA A 252 -15.52 8.33 -3.16
N GLN A 253 -16.84 8.59 -3.27
CA GLN A 253 -17.47 9.07 -4.48
C GLN A 253 -17.50 10.60 -4.46
N ARG A 254 -16.90 11.23 -5.48
CA ARG A 254 -16.90 12.68 -5.63
C ARG A 254 -18.32 13.22 -5.86
N LYS A 255 -18.64 14.37 -5.27
CA LYS A 255 -19.88 15.11 -5.55
C LYS A 255 -20.02 15.42 -7.03
N THR A 256 -21.27 15.32 -7.53
CA THR A 256 -21.64 15.70 -8.90
C THR A 256 -21.61 17.19 -9.13
#